data_156a683a1b63d6ebbe6aaa595b2c1d73
#
_entry.id   156a683a1b63d6ebbe6aaa595b2c1d73
#
_cell.length_a   1.000
_cell.length_b   1.000
_cell.length_c   1.000
_cell.angle_alpha   90.00
_cell.angle_beta   90.00
_cell.angle_gamma   90.00
#
_symmetry.space_group_name_H-M   'P 1'
#
loop_
_entity.id
_entity.type
_entity.pdbx_description
1 polymer ?
#
loop_
_entity_poly.entity_id
_entity_poly.type
_entity_poly.pdbx_seq_one_letter_code
_entity_poly.pdbx_strand_id
1 'polypeptide(L)'
;MGDKREISRRTFLNYALMGTGGFLAAGIITPMLRFAVDPLLQSSAGTDKVAVGSVDEFGPEPKRVDFKVHTKDGWYESESTLAAWVTKNEKGEILALSPICKHLGCTVDWNTDPNHPNQYFCPCHLGRYDKEGAHILGTPPTASLDVYETEVKDGKLYLGKLKPNPRPGVSG
;
A
#
# COMPACT_ATOMS: atom_id res chain seq x y z
N MET A 1 19.87 8.55 -63.97
CA MET A 1 21.23 8.35 -63.44
C MET A 1 21.21 8.82 -61.99
N GLY A 2 21.24 7.88 -61.03
CA GLY A 2 21.21 8.22 -59.63
C GLY A 2 22.57 8.73 -59.18
N ASP A 3 22.59 9.90 -58.59
CA ASP A 3 23.77 10.51 -57.99
C ASP A 3 24.23 9.60 -56.83
N LYS A 4 25.33 8.90 -57.01
CA LYS A 4 25.99 8.13 -55.93
C LYS A 4 26.71 9.13 -55.03
N ARG A 5 26.03 9.59 -53.96
CA ARG A 5 26.68 10.39 -52.92
C ARG A 5 27.77 9.56 -52.26
N GLU A 6 29.03 9.84 -52.61
CA GLU A 6 30.17 9.24 -51.92
C GLU A 6 30.25 9.78 -50.49
N ILE A 7 30.02 8.93 -49.52
CA ILE A 7 30.11 9.27 -48.10
C ILE A 7 31.59 9.29 -47.72
N SER A 8 32.11 10.41 -47.25
CA SER A 8 33.48 10.49 -46.76
C SER A 8 33.67 9.65 -45.48
N ARG A 9 34.91 9.16 -45.26
CA ARG A 9 35.26 8.40 -44.04
C ARG A 9 34.87 9.16 -42.76
N ARG A 10 35.07 10.48 -42.74
CA ARG A 10 34.71 11.34 -41.62
C ARG A 10 33.19 11.34 -41.38
N THR A 11 32.40 11.47 -42.44
CA THR A 11 30.95 11.48 -42.36
C THR A 11 30.42 10.14 -41.90
N PHE A 12 31.00 9.03 -42.39
CA PHE A 12 30.66 7.70 -41.96
C PHE A 12 30.93 7.47 -40.46
N LEU A 13 32.12 7.86 -39.98
CA LEU A 13 32.48 7.76 -38.56
C LEU A 13 31.57 8.61 -37.66
N ASN A 14 31.21 9.81 -38.10
CA ASN A 14 30.29 10.66 -37.35
C ASN A 14 28.89 9.99 -37.23
N TYR A 15 28.37 9.46 -38.32
CA TYR A 15 27.07 8.75 -38.26
C TYR A 15 27.14 7.49 -37.41
N ALA A 16 28.21 6.72 -37.53
CA ALA A 16 28.42 5.54 -36.70
C ALA A 16 28.48 5.90 -35.20
N LEU A 17 29.24 6.95 -34.86
CA LEU A 17 29.36 7.43 -33.47
C LEU A 17 28.02 7.94 -32.93
N MET A 18 27.33 8.76 -33.72
CA MET A 18 26.02 9.31 -33.33
C MET A 18 24.98 8.21 -33.20
N GLY A 19 24.96 7.23 -34.12
CA GLY A 19 24.04 6.11 -34.09
C GLY A 19 24.27 5.22 -32.85
N THR A 20 25.53 4.86 -32.62
CA THR A 20 25.91 4.04 -31.44
C THR A 20 25.65 4.80 -30.14
N GLY A 21 26.06 6.06 -30.06
CA GLY A 21 25.85 6.92 -28.90
C GLY A 21 24.36 7.13 -28.60
N GLY A 22 23.56 7.39 -29.63
CA GLY A 22 22.11 7.54 -29.52
C GLY A 22 21.43 6.24 -29.05
N PHE A 23 21.85 5.10 -29.58
CA PHE A 23 21.33 3.78 -29.16
C PHE A 23 21.63 3.50 -27.69
N LEU A 24 22.86 3.72 -27.24
CA LEU A 24 23.25 3.54 -25.84
C LEU A 24 22.51 4.50 -24.91
N ALA A 25 22.42 5.78 -25.31
CA ALA A 25 21.68 6.77 -24.55
C ALA A 25 20.18 6.41 -24.44
N ALA A 26 19.56 5.98 -25.52
CA ALA A 26 18.16 5.53 -25.49
C ALA A 26 17.96 4.31 -24.60
N GLY A 27 18.91 3.34 -24.63
CA GLY A 27 18.88 2.15 -23.79
C GLY A 27 18.91 2.46 -22.29
N ILE A 28 19.57 3.55 -21.89
CA ILE A 28 19.64 4.00 -20.48
C ILE A 28 18.45 4.91 -20.14
N ILE A 29 18.16 5.89 -20.95
CA ILE A 29 17.18 6.94 -20.67
C ILE A 29 15.75 6.38 -20.71
N THR A 30 15.43 5.48 -21.65
CA THR A 30 14.07 4.95 -21.82
C THR A 30 13.53 4.27 -20.57
N PRO A 31 14.24 3.32 -19.94
CA PRO A 31 13.75 2.71 -18.71
C PRO A 31 13.66 3.70 -17.55
N MET A 32 14.56 4.67 -17.46
CA MET A 32 14.49 5.73 -16.44
C MET A 32 13.26 6.62 -16.61
N LEU A 33 12.97 7.07 -17.84
CA LEU A 33 11.78 7.85 -18.15
C LEU A 33 10.51 7.04 -17.87
N ARG A 34 10.50 5.75 -18.28
CA ARG A 34 9.37 4.89 -18.02
C ARG A 34 9.12 4.72 -16.54
N PHE A 35 10.15 4.44 -15.76
CA PHE A 35 10.03 4.36 -14.30
C PHE A 35 9.46 5.63 -13.66
N ALA A 36 9.86 6.81 -14.16
CA ALA A 36 9.37 8.09 -13.64
C ALA A 36 7.92 8.39 -14.06
N VAL A 37 7.49 7.94 -15.25
CA VAL A 37 6.20 8.30 -15.84
C VAL A 37 5.13 7.22 -15.61
N ASP A 38 5.49 5.93 -15.54
CA ASP A 38 4.54 4.82 -15.35
C ASP A 38 3.61 5.01 -14.15
N PRO A 39 4.05 5.51 -12.97
CA PRO A 39 3.14 5.76 -11.84
C PRO A 39 2.05 6.79 -12.13
N LEU A 40 2.31 7.73 -13.04
CA LEU A 40 1.35 8.76 -13.45
C LEU A 40 0.38 8.24 -14.50
N LEU A 41 0.81 7.27 -15.31
CA LEU A 41 0.00 6.67 -16.38
C LEU A 41 -0.80 5.46 -15.89
N GLN A 42 -0.34 4.80 -14.86
CA GLN A 42 -1.13 3.78 -14.18
C GLN A 42 -2.28 4.50 -13.48
N SER A 43 -3.44 4.56 -14.16
CA SER A 43 -4.70 4.76 -13.45
C SER A 43 -4.66 3.74 -12.32
N SER A 44 -4.80 4.19 -11.06
CA SER A 44 -4.85 3.31 -9.91
C SER A 44 -5.77 2.14 -10.28
N ALA A 45 -5.17 1.03 -10.73
CA ALA A 45 -5.90 -0.22 -10.90
C ALA A 45 -6.59 -0.38 -9.56
N GLY A 46 -7.90 -0.16 -9.55
CA GLY A 46 -8.65 -0.16 -8.33
C GLY A 46 -8.24 -1.43 -7.62
N THR A 47 -7.73 -1.32 -6.41
CA THR A 47 -7.62 -2.49 -5.57
C THR A 47 -9.04 -3.02 -5.54
N ASP A 48 -9.26 -4.14 -6.24
CA ASP A 48 -10.58 -4.74 -6.28
C ASP A 48 -10.96 -4.94 -4.82
N LYS A 49 -12.13 -4.40 -4.44
CA LYS A 49 -12.61 -4.55 -3.08
C LYS A 49 -12.77 -6.03 -2.81
N VAL A 50 -12.11 -6.52 -1.78
CA VAL A 50 -12.09 -7.94 -1.42
C VAL A 50 -13.11 -8.20 -0.34
N ALA A 51 -13.98 -9.19 -0.53
CA ALA A 51 -14.92 -9.63 0.48
C ALA A 51 -14.17 -10.35 1.62
N VAL A 52 -14.40 -9.92 2.86
CA VAL A 52 -13.70 -10.45 4.05
C VAL A 52 -14.60 -11.20 5.03
N GLY A 53 -15.91 -11.16 4.82
CA GLY A 53 -16.86 -11.90 5.67
C GLY A 53 -18.25 -11.28 5.67
N SER A 54 -19.15 -11.85 6.47
CA SER A 54 -20.47 -11.27 6.74
C SER A 54 -20.35 -10.15 7.77
N VAL A 55 -21.11 -9.06 7.60
CA VAL A 55 -21.17 -7.95 8.56
C VAL A 55 -21.60 -8.42 9.97
N ASP A 56 -22.39 -9.47 10.05
CA ASP A 56 -22.89 -10.01 11.33
C ASP A 56 -21.82 -10.74 12.14
N GLU A 57 -20.70 -11.09 11.52
CA GLU A 57 -19.56 -11.70 12.20
C GLU A 57 -18.73 -10.70 13.02
N PHE A 58 -18.94 -9.41 12.80
CA PHE A 58 -18.18 -8.33 13.42
C PHE A 58 -18.99 -7.66 14.51
N GLY A 59 -18.38 -7.57 15.68
CA GLY A 59 -18.95 -6.96 16.88
C GLY A 59 -18.11 -5.78 17.38
N PRO A 60 -18.36 -5.35 18.62
CA PRO A 60 -17.61 -4.28 19.25
C PRO A 60 -16.15 -4.65 19.55
N GLU A 61 -15.82 -5.95 19.69
CA GLU A 61 -14.45 -6.39 19.87
C GLU A 61 -13.71 -6.50 18.54
N PRO A 62 -12.44 -6.01 18.46
CA PRO A 62 -11.63 -6.17 17.27
C PRO A 62 -11.41 -7.63 16.89
N LYS A 63 -11.80 -8.00 15.70
CA LYS A 63 -11.58 -9.33 15.12
C LYS A 63 -10.58 -9.22 13.97
N ARG A 64 -9.52 -10.04 14.00
CA ARG A 64 -8.57 -10.13 12.90
C ARG A 64 -9.16 -10.96 11.78
N VAL A 65 -9.01 -10.46 10.57
CA VAL A 65 -9.34 -11.16 9.33
C VAL A 65 -8.16 -11.11 8.39
N ASP A 66 -7.83 -12.27 7.81
CA ASP A 66 -6.81 -12.37 6.77
C ASP A 66 -7.51 -12.52 5.42
N PHE A 67 -7.05 -11.82 4.39
CA PHE A 67 -7.64 -11.83 3.07
C PHE A 67 -6.59 -11.75 1.98
N LYS A 68 -6.90 -12.29 0.82
CA LYS A 68 -5.98 -12.35 -0.31
C LYS A 68 -6.28 -11.24 -1.30
N VAL A 69 -5.23 -10.56 -1.71
CA VAL A 69 -5.29 -9.50 -2.73
C VAL A 69 -4.47 -9.93 -3.93
N HIS A 70 -5.09 -9.92 -5.10
CA HIS A 70 -4.39 -10.10 -6.36
C HIS A 70 -3.87 -8.76 -6.84
N THR A 71 -2.57 -8.69 -7.05
CA THR A 71 -1.90 -7.50 -7.56
C THR A 71 -1.31 -7.83 -8.92
N LYS A 72 -1.58 -6.96 -9.90
CA LYS A 72 -1.00 -7.04 -11.23
C LYS A 72 -0.12 -5.81 -11.47
N ASP A 73 1.17 -6.05 -11.65
CA ASP A 73 2.15 -5.02 -11.97
C ASP A 73 2.80 -5.33 -13.32
N GLY A 74 2.34 -4.65 -14.35
CA GLY A 74 2.72 -4.93 -15.72
C GLY A 74 2.33 -6.35 -16.15
N TRP A 75 3.33 -7.20 -16.36
CA TRP A 75 3.15 -8.64 -16.70
C TRP A 75 3.23 -9.57 -15.49
N TYR A 76 3.58 -9.04 -14.31
CA TYR A 76 3.72 -9.83 -13.08
C TYR A 76 2.41 -9.81 -12.30
N GLU A 77 1.90 -10.99 -12.01
CA GLU A 77 0.72 -11.19 -11.16
C GLU A 77 1.17 -11.87 -9.87
N SER A 78 0.77 -11.32 -8.74
CA SER A 78 1.08 -11.87 -7.42
C SER A 78 -0.17 -11.91 -6.54
N GLU A 79 -0.21 -12.89 -5.66
CA GLU A 79 -1.20 -12.99 -4.60
C GLU A 79 -0.51 -12.70 -3.28
N SER A 80 -1.01 -11.71 -2.55
CA SER A 80 -0.53 -11.36 -1.22
C SER A 80 -1.62 -11.54 -0.19
N THR A 81 -1.28 -12.13 0.95
CA THR A 81 -2.19 -12.21 2.09
C THR A 81 -2.00 -10.96 2.95
N LEU A 82 -3.06 -10.18 3.09
CA LEU A 82 -3.15 -9.03 3.96
C LEU A 82 -4.02 -9.36 5.16
N ALA A 83 -3.90 -8.55 6.21
CA ALA A 83 -4.73 -8.67 7.40
C ALA A 83 -5.37 -7.33 7.75
N ALA A 84 -6.52 -7.39 8.41
CA ALA A 84 -7.20 -6.23 8.98
C ALA A 84 -7.76 -6.57 10.36
N TRP A 85 -7.78 -5.59 11.24
CA TRP A 85 -8.54 -5.61 12.48
C TRP A 85 -9.88 -4.92 12.23
N VAL A 86 -10.96 -5.68 12.30
CA VAL A 86 -12.31 -5.18 12.01
C VAL A 86 -13.13 -5.09 13.29
N THR A 87 -13.73 -3.91 13.51
CA THR A 87 -14.66 -3.65 14.62
C THR A 87 -15.94 -3.04 14.09
N LYS A 88 -17.03 -3.23 14.81
CA LYS A 88 -18.32 -2.58 14.56
C LYS A 88 -18.71 -1.80 15.82
N ASN A 89 -18.90 -0.51 15.70
CA ASN A 89 -19.33 0.31 16.82
C ASN A 89 -20.84 0.13 17.12
N GLU A 90 -21.31 0.69 18.22
CA GLU A 90 -22.70 0.62 18.63
C GLU A 90 -23.68 1.24 17.61
N LYS A 91 -23.19 2.15 16.77
CA LYS A 91 -23.96 2.81 15.70
C LYS A 91 -24.03 1.96 14.42
N GLY A 92 -23.36 0.79 14.42
CA GLY A 92 -23.29 -0.08 13.26
C GLY A 92 -22.22 0.29 12.23
N GLU A 93 -21.38 1.32 12.51
CA GLU A 93 -20.28 1.72 11.62
C GLU A 93 -19.13 0.73 11.77
N ILE A 94 -18.56 0.34 10.65
CA ILE A 94 -17.44 -0.60 10.60
C ILE A 94 -16.15 0.16 10.43
N LEU A 95 -15.18 -0.15 11.28
CA LEU A 95 -13.81 0.33 11.21
C LEU A 95 -12.90 -0.87 10.92
N ALA A 96 -12.11 -0.77 9.86
CA ALA A 96 -11.12 -1.78 9.50
C ALA A 96 -9.72 -1.16 9.53
N LEU A 97 -8.89 -1.58 10.48
CA LEU A 97 -7.54 -1.05 10.71
C LEU A 97 -6.48 -1.98 10.11
N SER A 98 -5.43 -1.39 9.56
CA SER A 98 -4.23 -2.12 9.20
C SER A 98 -3.49 -2.57 10.46
N PRO A 99 -3.02 -3.82 10.54
CA PRO A 99 -2.22 -4.29 11.67
C PRO A 99 -0.77 -3.78 11.62
N ILE A 100 -0.41 -2.92 10.69
CA ILE A 100 0.98 -2.47 10.48
C ILE A 100 1.28 -1.25 11.34
N CYS A 101 2.21 -1.42 12.27
CA CYS A 101 2.66 -0.38 13.18
C CYS A 101 3.31 0.79 12.43
N LYS A 102 2.91 2.03 12.76
CA LYS A 102 3.42 3.26 12.12
C LYS A 102 4.79 3.70 12.62
N HIS A 103 5.46 2.88 13.46
CA HIS A 103 6.84 3.13 13.84
C HIS A 103 7.81 2.56 12.80
N LEU A 104 7.91 1.22 12.71
CA LEU A 104 8.83 0.52 11.80
C LEU A 104 8.18 -0.69 11.12
N GLY A 105 6.85 -0.73 10.99
CA GLY A 105 6.16 -1.74 10.18
C GLY A 105 5.94 -3.11 10.85
N CYS A 106 6.20 -3.27 12.16
CA CYS A 106 5.86 -4.50 12.86
C CYS A 106 4.34 -4.69 12.94
N THR A 107 3.89 -5.93 13.11
CA THR A 107 2.47 -6.22 13.31
C THR A 107 2.04 -5.87 14.73
N VAL A 108 0.88 -5.25 14.88
CA VAL A 108 0.22 -5.00 16.15
C VAL A 108 -0.88 -6.02 16.38
N ASP A 109 -1.04 -6.43 17.64
CA ASP A 109 -2.11 -7.33 18.05
C ASP A 109 -2.99 -6.68 19.12
N TRP A 110 -4.29 -7.08 19.13
CA TRP A 110 -5.27 -6.54 20.04
C TRP A 110 -5.15 -7.20 21.42
N ASN A 111 -5.15 -6.35 22.48
CA ASN A 111 -5.27 -6.78 23.89
C ASN A 111 -4.21 -7.82 24.32
N THR A 112 -2.98 -7.70 23.84
CA THR A 112 -1.87 -8.63 24.13
C THR A 112 -0.96 -8.15 25.26
N ASP A 113 -1.05 -6.89 25.67
CA ASP A 113 -0.31 -6.35 26.81
C ASP A 113 -1.20 -6.34 28.07
N PRO A 114 -0.89 -7.16 29.11
CA PRO A 114 -1.69 -7.19 30.34
C PRO A 114 -1.72 -5.87 31.11
N ASN A 115 -0.69 -5.03 30.95
CA ASN A 115 -0.59 -3.76 31.64
C ASN A 115 -1.44 -2.65 30.96
N HIS A 116 -1.80 -2.85 29.69
CA HIS A 116 -2.56 -1.89 28.92
C HIS A 116 -3.69 -2.61 28.15
N PRO A 117 -4.73 -3.06 28.84
CA PRO A 117 -5.85 -3.76 28.23
C PRO A 117 -6.61 -2.84 27.28
N ASN A 118 -7.34 -3.45 26.35
CA ASN A 118 -8.16 -2.76 25.34
C ASN A 118 -7.37 -1.81 24.43
N GLN A 119 -6.13 -2.16 24.11
CA GLN A 119 -5.27 -1.44 23.18
C GLN A 119 -4.64 -2.41 22.17
N TYR A 120 -4.30 -1.89 21.00
CA TYR A 120 -3.37 -2.58 20.11
C TYR A 120 -1.96 -2.35 20.60
N PHE A 121 -1.19 -3.42 20.63
CA PHE A 121 0.17 -3.44 21.13
C PHE A 121 1.14 -3.91 20.06
N CYS A 122 2.25 -3.20 19.90
CA CYS A 122 3.36 -3.58 19.05
C CYS A 122 4.52 -4.09 19.90
N PRO A 123 4.86 -5.39 19.85
CA PRO A 123 5.89 -5.97 20.73
C PRO A 123 7.32 -5.53 20.40
N CYS A 124 7.55 -5.01 19.18
CA CYS A 124 8.90 -4.64 18.77
C CYS A 124 9.51 -3.51 19.60
N HIS A 125 8.74 -2.42 19.80
CA HIS A 125 9.20 -1.23 20.51
C HIS A 125 8.11 -0.62 21.42
N LEU A 126 7.17 -1.44 21.87
CA LEU A 126 6.12 -1.08 22.81
C LEU A 126 5.19 0.04 22.29
N GLY A 127 4.99 0.09 20.96
CA GLY A 127 4.03 1.01 20.34
C GLY A 127 2.61 0.64 20.74
N ARG A 128 1.77 1.63 21.05
CA ARG A 128 0.40 1.39 21.48
C ARG A 128 -0.60 2.24 20.71
N TYR A 129 -1.79 1.69 20.53
CA TYR A 129 -2.90 2.38 19.88
C TYR A 129 -4.21 2.04 20.59
N ASP A 130 -5.11 2.99 20.60
CA ASP A 130 -6.44 2.76 21.12
C ASP A 130 -7.27 1.83 20.21
N LYS A 131 -8.49 1.53 20.62
CA LYS A 131 -9.42 0.67 19.88
C LYS A 131 -9.75 1.20 18.47
N GLU A 132 -9.66 2.49 18.28
CA GLU A 132 -9.94 3.16 17.01
C GLU A 132 -8.69 3.40 16.17
N GLY A 133 -7.55 2.86 16.61
CA GLY A 133 -6.28 2.92 15.92
C GLY A 133 -5.52 4.23 16.11
N ALA A 134 -5.97 5.15 16.99
CA ALA A 134 -5.22 6.36 17.30
C ALA A 134 -3.98 5.99 18.14
N HIS A 135 -2.81 6.54 17.79
CA HIS A 135 -1.59 6.25 18.53
C HIS A 135 -1.61 6.88 19.92
N ILE A 136 -1.06 6.17 20.90
CA ILE A 136 -0.94 6.66 22.28
C ILE A 136 0.28 7.58 22.38
N LEU A 137 0.08 8.81 22.81
CA LEU A 137 1.16 9.79 22.98
C LEU A 137 2.20 9.30 23.98
N GLY A 138 3.47 9.58 23.70
CA GLY A 138 4.58 9.09 24.52
C GLY A 138 5.03 7.66 24.17
N THR A 139 4.42 7.03 23.18
CA THR A 139 4.90 5.76 22.59
C THR A 139 5.58 6.00 21.24
N PRO A 140 6.42 5.06 20.74
CA PRO A 140 7.23 5.27 19.53
C PRO A 140 6.48 5.65 18.25
N PRO A 141 5.24 5.16 17.97
CA PRO A 141 4.49 5.57 16.79
C PRO A 141 4.14 7.06 16.81
N THR A 142 4.28 7.71 15.66
CA THR A 142 3.98 9.14 15.47
C THR A 142 2.69 9.39 14.69
N ALA A 143 2.04 8.33 14.23
CA ALA A 143 0.80 8.39 13.47
C ALA A 143 -0.13 7.23 13.85
N SER A 144 -1.42 7.42 13.63
CA SER A 144 -2.45 6.41 13.86
C SER A 144 -2.39 5.30 12.82
N LEU A 145 -2.90 4.09 13.16
CA LEU A 145 -2.97 2.96 12.23
C LEU A 145 -3.80 3.33 11.00
N ASP A 146 -3.32 2.97 9.82
CA ASP A 146 -4.07 3.19 8.60
C ASP A 146 -5.41 2.45 8.61
N VAL A 147 -6.38 3.00 7.89
CA VAL A 147 -7.72 2.43 7.75
C VAL A 147 -7.94 1.91 6.34
N TYR A 148 -8.62 0.78 6.22
CA TYR A 148 -9.13 0.30 4.94
C TYR A 148 -10.43 1.02 4.58
N GLU A 149 -10.63 1.32 3.31
CA GLU A 149 -11.95 1.66 2.81
C GLU A 149 -12.89 0.48 3.02
N THR A 150 -14.03 0.73 3.61
CA THR A 150 -15.05 -0.28 3.88
C THR A 150 -16.28 -0.05 3.02
N GLU A 151 -16.83 -1.11 2.46
CA GLU A 151 -18.12 -1.11 1.78
C GLU A 151 -18.93 -2.32 2.22
N VAL A 152 -20.20 -2.10 2.50
CA VAL A 152 -21.14 -3.17 2.81
C VAL A 152 -22.07 -3.35 1.61
N LYS A 153 -22.07 -4.55 1.05
CA LYS A 153 -22.95 -4.91 -0.06
C LYS A 153 -23.51 -6.32 0.18
N ASP A 154 -24.82 -6.47 0.07
CA ASP A 154 -25.52 -7.76 0.25
C ASP A 154 -25.16 -8.47 1.58
N GLY A 155 -25.02 -7.70 2.68
CA GLY A 155 -24.66 -8.22 4.01
C GLY A 155 -23.20 -8.67 4.15
N LYS A 156 -22.36 -8.46 3.13
CA LYS A 156 -20.93 -8.76 3.15
C LYS A 156 -20.11 -7.48 3.28
N LEU A 157 -19.02 -7.58 4.04
CA LEU A 157 -18.02 -6.53 4.17
C LEU A 157 -16.94 -6.70 3.10
N TYR A 158 -16.67 -5.61 2.40
CA TYR A 158 -15.59 -5.51 1.43
C TYR A 158 -14.55 -4.49 1.91
N LEU A 159 -13.28 -4.86 1.82
CA LEU A 159 -12.16 -3.96 2.09
C LEU A 159 -11.52 -3.50 0.77
N GLY A 160 -11.28 -2.21 0.68
CA GLY A 160 -10.63 -1.56 -0.45
C GLY A 160 -9.25 -1.03 -0.10
N LYS A 161 -8.92 0.15 -0.61
CA LYS A 161 -7.61 0.78 -0.44
C LYS A 161 -7.34 1.18 1.01
N LEU A 162 -6.06 1.12 1.39
CA LEU A 162 -5.56 1.70 2.63
C LEU A 162 -5.51 3.22 2.51
N LYS A 163 -5.96 3.89 3.57
CA LYS A 163 -5.90 5.34 3.73
C LYS A 163 -5.30 5.71 5.08
N PRO A 164 -4.59 6.84 5.18
CA PRO A 164 -4.18 7.35 6.47
C PRO A 164 -5.40 7.58 7.38
N ASN A 165 -5.28 7.18 8.63
CA ASN A 165 -6.28 7.47 9.65
C ASN A 165 -6.09 8.93 10.12
N PRO A 166 -7.09 9.81 9.97
CA PRO A 166 -6.96 11.22 10.32
C PRO A 166 -7.01 11.48 11.83
N ARG A 167 -7.20 10.45 12.66
CA ARG A 167 -7.31 10.63 14.12
C ARG A 167 -6.01 11.10 14.72
N PRO A 168 -6.04 12.13 15.56
CA PRO A 168 -4.88 12.57 16.31
C PRO A 168 -4.47 11.52 17.36
N GLY A 169 -3.24 11.64 17.88
CA GLY A 169 -2.82 10.82 19.01
C GLY A 169 -3.63 11.16 20.27
N VAL A 170 -3.78 10.17 21.14
CA VAL A 170 -4.55 10.26 22.38
C VAL A 170 -3.66 10.02 23.62
N SER A 171 -4.04 10.59 24.75
CA SER A 171 -3.39 10.30 26.04
C SER A 171 -3.73 8.87 26.45
N GLY A 172 -2.72 8.11 26.87
CA GLY A 172 -2.87 6.72 27.30
C GLY A 172 -2.97 6.58 28.80
#